data_2f0c6734a0e9dcbcc4abd4e248337a2e
#
_entry.id   2f0c6734a0e9dcbcc4abd4e248337a2e
#
_cell.length_a   1.000
_cell.length_b   1.000
_cell.length_c   1.000
_cell.angle_alpha   90.00
_cell.angle_beta   90.00
_cell.angle_gamma   90.00
#
_symmetry.space_group_name_H-M   'P 1'
#
loop_
_entity.id
_entity.type
_entity.pdbx_description
1 polymer ?
#
loop_
_entity_poly.entity_id
_entity_poly.type
_entity_poly.pdbx_seq_one_letter_code
_entity_poly.pdbx_strand_id
1 'polypeptide(L)'
;MITLVKDTIDNKDIDRLVDWLKTYPRLTKGPVTLEFEDKFSKWLGKNYSVFCNSGSSANLLMLSALQQGDYLKNNKVVVPSVAWATDLSPVIQ
;
A
#
# COMPACT_ATOMS: atom_id res chain seq x y z
N MET A 1 5.13 27.74 10.88
CA MET A 1 5.38 26.32 11.28
C MET A 1 5.30 25.47 10.02
N ILE A 2 6.29 24.66 9.76
CA ILE A 2 6.25 23.69 8.66
C ILE A 2 5.53 22.45 9.17
N THR A 3 4.36 22.16 8.61
CA THR A 3 3.60 20.96 8.97
C THR A 3 4.13 19.75 8.20
N LEU A 4 4.22 18.60 8.87
CA LEU A 4 4.67 17.35 8.25
C LEU A 4 3.69 16.86 7.17
N VAL A 5 2.40 17.05 7.40
CA VAL A 5 1.31 16.60 6.51
C VAL A 5 0.30 17.73 6.36
N LYS A 6 -0.26 17.86 5.16
CA LYS A 6 -1.45 18.66 4.90
C LYS A 6 -2.62 17.70 4.68
N ASP A 7 -3.70 17.91 5.42
CA ASP A 7 -4.93 17.16 5.18
C ASP A 7 -5.53 17.56 3.82
N THR A 8 -5.74 16.56 2.97
CA THR A 8 -6.26 16.73 1.61
C THR A 8 -7.63 16.08 1.42
N ILE A 9 -8.12 15.35 2.44
CA ILE A 9 -9.46 14.77 2.41
C ILE A 9 -10.48 15.87 2.70
N ASP A 10 -11.36 16.11 1.79
CA ASP A 10 -12.41 17.13 1.90
C ASP A 10 -13.81 16.52 2.11
N ASN A 11 -14.80 17.41 2.27
CA ASN A 11 -16.18 16.98 2.49
C ASN A 11 -16.73 16.15 1.33
N LYS A 12 -16.30 16.42 0.10
CA LYS A 12 -16.76 15.65 -1.07
C LYS A 12 -16.26 14.22 -1.07
N ASP A 13 -15.05 14.00 -0.56
CA ASP A 13 -14.49 12.66 -0.38
C ASP A 13 -15.30 11.88 0.67
N ILE A 14 -15.62 12.55 1.78
CA ILE A 14 -16.44 11.96 2.85
C ILE A 14 -17.86 11.67 2.36
N ASP A 15 -18.51 12.60 1.66
CA ASP A 15 -19.86 12.41 1.12
C ASP A 15 -19.91 11.22 0.16
N ARG A 16 -18.94 11.08 -0.74
CA ARG A 16 -18.82 9.92 -1.64
C ARG A 16 -18.66 8.61 -0.87
N LEU A 17 -17.84 8.60 0.19
CA LEU A 17 -17.69 7.43 1.04
C LEU A 17 -19.00 7.06 1.75
N VAL A 18 -19.71 8.06 2.28
CA VAL A 18 -21.02 7.87 2.93
C VAL A 18 -22.05 7.29 1.95
N ASP A 19 -22.12 7.85 0.74
CA ASP A 19 -23.07 7.37 -0.28
C ASP A 19 -22.74 5.94 -0.72
N TRP A 20 -21.46 5.61 -0.85
CA TRP A 20 -21.05 4.23 -1.11
C TRP A 20 -21.42 3.29 0.04
N LEU A 21 -21.20 3.69 1.29
CA LEU A 21 -21.56 2.88 2.47
C LEU A 21 -23.07 2.62 2.57
N LYS A 22 -23.92 3.57 2.13
CA LYS A 22 -25.39 3.39 2.07
C LYS A 22 -25.83 2.27 1.12
N THR A 23 -24.95 1.83 0.21
CA THR A 23 -25.21 0.68 -0.66
C THR A 23 -24.98 -0.67 0.04
N TYR A 24 -24.60 -0.66 1.32
CA TYR A 24 -24.26 -1.84 2.12
C TYR A 24 -23.22 -2.74 1.46
N PRO A 25 -22.08 -2.16 1.04
CA PRO A 25 -21.07 -2.92 0.33
C PRO A 25 -20.32 -3.88 1.24
N ARG A 26 -19.65 -4.84 0.64
CA ARG A 26 -18.68 -5.67 1.36
C ARG A 26 -17.49 -4.83 1.82
N LEU A 27 -17.18 -4.81 3.12
CA LEU A 27 -16.10 -4.02 3.72
C LEU A 27 -14.75 -4.76 3.80
N THR A 28 -14.63 -5.91 3.16
CA THR A 28 -13.38 -6.63 2.95
C THR A 28 -12.97 -6.54 1.48
N LYS A 29 -11.84 -7.16 1.09
CA LYS A 29 -11.43 -7.17 -0.31
C LYS A 29 -12.59 -7.58 -1.22
N GLY A 30 -12.95 -6.70 -2.14
CA GLY A 30 -14.11 -6.85 -3.02
C GLY A 30 -13.91 -6.12 -4.35
N PRO A 31 -14.99 -5.88 -5.12
CA PRO A 31 -14.92 -5.29 -6.46
C PRO A 31 -14.18 -3.94 -6.51
N VAL A 32 -14.39 -3.06 -5.53
CA VAL A 32 -13.74 -1.74 -5.47
C VAL A 32 -12.21 -1.88 -5.30
N THR A 33 -11.76 -2.85 -4.49
CA THR A 33 -10.32 -3.12 -4.34
C THR A 33 -9.72 -3.61 -5.64
N LEU A 34 -10.38 -4.53 -6.35
CA LEU A 34 -9.90 -5.04 -7.63
C LEU A 34 -9.86 -3.95 -8.69
N GLU A 35 -10.87 -3.09 -8.74
CA GLU A 35 -10.89 -1.94 -9.63
C GLU A 35 -9.76 -0.96 -9.33
N PHE A 36 -9.48 -0.71 -8.04
CA PHE A 36 -8.35 0.13 -7.62
C PHE A 36 -7.01 -0.48 -8.06
N GLU A 37 -6.79 -1.77 -7.80
CA GLU A 37 -5.57 -2.48 -8.21
C GLU A 37 -5.34 -2.39 -9.72
N ASP A 38 -6.39 -2.56 -10.53
CA ASP A 38 -6.31 -2.47 -11.99
C ASP A 38 -5.98 -1.03 -12.47
N LYS A 39 -6.72 -0.04 -11.97
CA LYS A 39 -6.50 1.37 -12.32
C LYS A 39 -5.12 1.87 -11.90
N PHE A 40 -4.68 1.48 -10.70
CA PHE A 40 -3.38 1.87 -10.17
C PHE A 40 -2.23 1.22 -10.96
N SER A 41 -2.37 -0.04 -11.34
CA SER A 41 -1.42 -0.73 -12.21
C SER A 41 -1.26 0.00 -13.55
N LYS A 42 -2.38 0.35 -14.18
CA LYS A 42 -2.38 1.08 -15.46
C LYS A 42 -1.72 2.45 -15.33
N TRP A 43 -2.02 3.17 -14.27
CA TRP A 43 -1.43 4.48 -14.00
C TRP A 43 0.09 4.39 -13.79
N LEU A 44 0.58 3.37 -13.08
CA LEU A 44 2.01 3.11 -12.87
C LEU A 44 2.71 2.51 -14.11
N GLY A 45 1.98 2.07 -15.13
CA GLY A 45 2.55 1.32 -16.26
C GLY A 45 3.06 -0.07 -15.85
N LYS A 46 2.41 -0.71 -14.88
CA LYS A 46 2.72 -2.06 -14.39
C LYS A 46 1.59 -3.03 -14.70
N ASN A 47 1.91 -4.32 -14.73
CA ASN A 47 0.91 -5.34 -15.05
C ASN A 47 -0.01 -5.62 -13.86
N TYR A 48 0.50 -5.53 -12.64
CA TYR A 48 -0.21 -5.90 -11.43
C TYR A 48 0.07 -4.94 -10.28
N SER A 49 -0.91 -4.77 -9.41
CA SER A 49 -0.78 -4.12 -8.10
C SER A 49 -1.54 -4.94 -7.07
N VAL A 50 -1.06 -4.93 -5.85
CA VAL A 50 -1.69 -5.60 -4.72
C VAL A 50 -1.94 -4.57 -3.63
N PHE A 51 -3.19 -4.42 -3.25
CA PHE A 51 -3.58 -3.53 -2.17
C PHE A 51 -3.32 -4.19 -0.80
N CYS A 52 -2.68 -3.45 0.09
CA CYS A 52 -2.39 -3.85 1.46
C CYS A 52 -3.09 -2.92 2.45
N ASN A 53 -3.24 -3.38 3.69
CA ASN A 53 -3.87 -2.59 4.75
C ASN A 53 -2.96 -1.47 5.31
N SER A 54 -1.65 -1.52 5.06
CA SER A 54 -0.69 -0.54 5.53
C SER A 54 0.61 -0.57 4.71
N GLY A 55 1.40 0.50 4.79
CA GLY A 55 2.75 0.54 4.25
C GLY A 55 3.68 -0.51 4.89
N SER A 56 3.51 -0.78 6.18
CA SER A 56 4.26 -1.82 6.89
C SER A 56 4.02 -3.20 6.30
N SER A 57 2.77 -3.56 6.05
CA SER A 57 2.40 -4.82 5.38
C SER A 57 2.91 -4.86 3.94
N ALA A 58 2.90 -3.74 3.23
CA ALA A 58 3.43 -3.65 1.87
C ALA A 58 4.93 -3.91 1.84
N ASN A 59 5.70 -3.33 2.77
CA ASN A 59 7.15 -3.56 2.88
C ASN A 59 7.47 -5.04 3.15
N LEU A 60 6.76 -5.65 4.09
CA LEU A 60 6.94 -7.07 4.41
C LEU A 60 6.58 -7.97 3.21
N LEU A 61 5.45 -7.70 2.56
CA LEU A 61 5.01 -8.47 1.40
C LEU A 61 5.98 -8.35 0.23
N MET A 62 6.52 -7.16 -0.02
CA MET A 62 7.49 -6.90 -1.08
C MET A 62 8.78 -7.71 -0.88
N LEU A 63 9.36 -7.67 0.32
CA LEU A 63 10.58 -8.43 0.63
C LEU A 63 10.33 -9.93 0.59
N SER A 64 9.22 -10.40 1.14
CA SER A 64 8.85 -11.82 1.09
C SER A 64 8.66 -12.31 -0.36
N ALA A 65 8.04 -11.52 -1.22
CA ALA A 65 7.87 -11.86 -2.63
C ALA A 65 9.20 -11.94 -3.37
N LEU A 66 10.13 -11.00 -3.11
CA LEU A 66 11.48 -11.03 -3.69
C LEU A 66 12.28 -12.25 -3.23
N GLN A 67 12.16 -12.62 -1.97
CA GLN A 67 12.81 -13.81 -1.42
C GLN A 67 12.26 -15.09 -2.02
N GLN A 68 10.93 -15.25 -2.04
CA GLN A 68 10.29 -16.44 -2.60
C GLN A 68 10.47 -16.59 -4.10
N GLY A 69 10.61 -15.48 -4.82
CA GLY A 69 10.84 -15.46 -6.25
C GLY A 69 12.31 -15.64 -6.68
N ASP A 70 13.23 -15.90 -5.73
CA ASP A 70 14.68 -16.01 -5.99
C ASP A 70 15.31 -14.78 -6.66
N TYR A 71 14.71 -13.60 -6.42
CA TYR A 71 15.25 -12.35 -6.97
C TYR A 71 16.39 -11.76 -6.12
N LEU A 72 16.55 -12.21 -4.88
CA LEU A 72 17.60 -11.73 -3.97
C LEU A 72 18.91 -12.47 -4.25
N LYS A 73 19.93 -11.72 -4.67
CA LYS A 73 21.26 -12.26 -4.97
C LYS A 73 22.14 -12.47 -3.72
N ASN A 74 21.78 -11.84 -2.62
CA ASN A 74 22.48 -11.93 -1.34
C ASN A 74 21.56 -11.46 -0.20
N ASN A 75 22.03 -11.56 1.05
CA ASN A 75 21.27 -11.20 2.25
C ASN A 75 21.50 -9.74 2.68
N LYS A 76 21.81 -8.84 1.76
CA LYS A 76 22.05 -7.43 2.08
C LYS A 76 20.95 -6.56 1.51
N VAL A 77 20.37 -5.72 2.36
CA VAL A 77 19.34 -4.75 2.00
C VAL A 77 19.81 -3.37 2.43
N VAL A 78 19.71 -2.40 1.55
CA VAL A 78 20.01 -1.00 1.84
C VAL A 78 18.73 -0.32 2.28
N VAL A 79 18.77 0.31 3.46
CA VAL A 79 17.66 1.10 4.00
C VAL A 79 18.15 2.49 4.38
N PRO A 80 17.30 3.55 4.34
CA PRO A 80 17.66 4.87 4.83
C PRO A 80 18.00 4.84 6.31
N SER A 81 18.97 5.64 6.73
CA SER A 81 19.37 5.76 8.15
C SER A 81 18.31 6.45 9.00
N VAL A 82 17.48 7.30 8.39
CA VAL A 82 16.33 7.97 9.02
C VAL A 82 15.08 7.49 8.32
N ALA A 83 14.37 6.57 8.95
CA ALA A 83 13.17 5.94 8.41
C ALA A 83 12.30 5.38 9.55
N TRP A 84 11.09 4.93 9.22
CA TRP A 84 10.25 4.20 10.16
C TRP A 84 10.84 2.82 10.47
N ALA A 85 10.62 2.32 11.68
CA ALA A 85 11.03 0.97 12.07
C ALA A 85 10.49 -0.11 11.10
N THR A 86 9.38 0.15 10.46
CA THR A 86 8.75 -0.74 9.47
C THR A 86 9.49 -0.85 8.13
N ASP A 87 10.48 0.00 7.89
CA ASP A 87 11.41 -0.15 6.76
C ASP A 87 12.52 -1.17 7.07
N LEU A 88 12.84 -1.34 8.35
CA LEU A 88 13.88 -2.26 8.83
C LEU A 88 13.32 -3.61 9.27
N SER A 89 12.17 -3.63 9.96
CA SER A 89 11.59 -4.84 10.54
C SER A 89 11.42 -6.00 9.54
N PRO A 90 10.96 -5.79 8.29
CA PRO A 90 10.82 -6.87 7.32
C PRO A 90 12.16 -7.46 6.86
N VAL A 91 13.24 -6.72 7.01
CA VAL A 91 14.60 -7.20 6.66
C VAL A 91 15.14 -8.15 7.69
N ILE A 92 14.68 -8.01 8.95
CA ILE A 92 15.15 -8.82 10.10
C ILE A 92 14.34 -10.12 10.22
N GLN A 93 13.10 -10.13 9.76
CA GLN A 93 12.24 -11.33 9.77
C GLN A 93 12.64 -12.34 8.70
#